data_c4d3bcfa56251dfcd2e1dad25847e4f2
#
_entry.id   c4d3bcfa56251dfcd2e1dad25847e4f2
#
_cell.length_a   1.000
_cell.length_b   1.000
_cell.length_c   1.000
_cell.angle_alpha   90.00
_cell.angle_beta   90.00
_cell.angle_gamma   90.00
#
_symmetry.space_group_name_H-M   'P 1'
#
loop_
_entity.id
_entity.type
_entity.pdbx_description
1 polymer ?
#
loop_
_entity_poly.entity_id
_entity_poly.type
_entity_poly.pdbx_seq_one_letter_code
_entity_poly.pdbx_strand_id
1 'polypeptide(L)'
;DVDPGETAIKEADLPAIEKKMAELAAKKEAVVRESISKTDALKMFGDRGETYKCELISELEDGHITTYTQGAFTDLCRGPHLMTTAPIKAIKLTSVAGAYWRGQEDRKMMTRIYGITFPKKKMLDEYLVMLEEAKKRDHRKIGKEMDLFMFTDMVGKGLPMWLPKGTALRIRLQDFLRRIQARYDYQEVMCPPIGNKNLYITSGHYAKYGKDSFQPIHTPEEGEEYFLKPMNCPHHCMIYKNSPRSYKDLPLR
;
A
#
# COMPACT_ATOMS: atom_id res chain seq x y z
N ASP A 1 9.01 -9.08 -7.86
CA ASP A 1 9.77 -9.70 -6.77
C ASP A 1 10.51 -10.90 -7.32
N VAL A 2 11.78 -11.02 -7.01
CA VAL A 2 12.62 -12.16 -7.43
C VAL A 2 13.35 -12.71 -6.22
N ASP A 3 13.54 -14.02 -6.21
CA ASP A 3 14.47 -14.67 -5.31
C ASP A 3 15.85 -14.69 -6.00
N PRO A 4 16.81 -13.87 -5.58
CA PRO A 4 18.11 -13.78 -6.25
C PRO A 4 19.05 -14.95 -5.89
N GLY A 5 18.59 -15.90 -5.08
CA GLY A 5 19.45 -16.96 -4.54
C GLY A 5 20.53 -16.38 -3.63
N GLU A 6 21.80 -16.73 -3.93
CA GLU A 6 22.97 -16.26 -3.18
C GLU A 6 23.51 -14.89 -3.66
N THR A 7 23.13 -14.46 -4.87
CA THR A 7 23.66 -13.25 -5.49
C THR A 7 22.64 -12.13 -5.41
N ALA A 8 22.86 -11.14 -4.53
CA ALA A 8 21.96 -10.00 -4.39
C ALA A 8 22.00 -9.10 -5.64
N ILE A 9 20.81 -8.75 -6.15
CA ILE A 9 20.67 -7.74 -7.22
C ILE A 9 20.83 -6.35 -6.59
N LYS A 10 21.68 -5.53 -7.17
CA LYS A 10 22.02 -4.17 -6.71
C LYS A 10 21.55 -3.12 -7.73
N GLU A 11 21.50 -1.87 -7.31
CA GLU A 11 21.19 -0.75 -8.23
C GLU A 11 22.12 -0.67 -9.43
N ALA A 12 23.39 -1.08 -9.27
CA ALA A 12 24.37 -1.15 -10.36
C ALA A 12 23.97 -2.11 -11.49
N ASP A 13 23.12 -3.10 -11.21
CA ASP A 13 22.67 -4.10 -12.19
C ASP A 13 21.49 -3.60 -13.02
N LEU A 14 20.78 -2.56 -12.54
CA LEU A 14 19.57 -2.05 -13.19
C LEU A 14 19.79 -1.64 -14.65
N PRO A 15 20.88 -0.96 -15.05
CA PRO A 15 21.10 -0.61 -16.46
C PRO A 15 21.20 -1.82 -17.39
N ALA A 16 21.81 -2.92 -16.94
CA ALA A 16 21.91 -4.14 -17.73
C ALA A 16 20.54 -4.81 -17.89
N ILE A 17 19.72 -4.82 -16.84
CA ILE A 17 18.35 -5.34 -16.87
C ILE A 17 17.48 -4.46 -17.78
N GLU A 18 17.55 -3.12 -17.67
CA GLU A 18 16.83 -2.19 -18.56
C GLU A 18 17.15 -2.44 -20.02
N LYS A 19 18.44 -2.61 -20.35
CA LYS A 19 18.88 -2.92 -21.71
C LYS A 19 18.22 -4.20 -22.23
N LYS A 20 18.23 -5.26 -21.41
CA LYS A 20 17.60 -6.53 -21.77
C LYS A 20 16.10 -6.41 -21.94
N MET A 21 15.41 -5.69 -21.07
CA MET A 21 13.99 -5.40 -21.21
C MET A 21 13.67 -4.64 -22.50
N ALA A 22 14.49 -3.66 -22.86
CA ALA A 22 14.32 -2.91 -24.11
C ALA A 22 14.53 -3.80 -25.36
N GLU A 23 15.49 -4.71 -25.33
CA GLU A 23 15.72 -5.71 -26.40
C GLU A 23 14.50 -6.64 -26.57
N LEU A 24 13.94 -7.12 -25.46
CA LEU A 24 12.74 -7.97 -25.46
C LEU A 24 11.51 -7.21 -25.96
N ALA A 25 11.31 -5.97 -25.49
CA ALA A 25 10.21 -5.13 -25.94
C ALA A 25 10.28 -4.83 -27.45
N ALA A 26 11.49 -4.65 -28.00
CA ALA A 26 11.71 -4.40 -29.43
C ALA A 26 11.30 -5.57 -30.33
N LYS A 27 11.21 -6.79 -29.82
CA LYS A 27 10.76 -7.97 -30.55
C LYS A 27 9.27 -7.92 -30.88
N LYS A 28 8.49 -7.07 -30.19
CA LYS A 28 7.02 -6.91 -30.36
C LYS A 28 6.27 -8.23 -30.20
N GLU A 29 6.70 -9.06 -29.27
CA GLU A 29 6.12 -10.37 -29.02
C GLU A 29 4.66 -10.23 -28.53
N ALA A 30 3.81 -11.17 -28.94
CA ALA A 30 2.47 -11.29 -28.40
C ALA A 30 2.53 -11.72 -26.93
N VAL A 31 1.58 -11.24 -26.15
CA VAL A 31 1.36 -11.66 -24.75
C VAL A 31 0.04 -12.43 -24.73
N VAL A 32 0.14 -13.74 -24.57
CA VAL A 32 -1.00 -14.66 -24.66
C VAL A 32 -1.49 -15.00 -23.27
N ARG A 33 -2.78 -14.79 -23.01
CA ARG A 33 -3.46 -15.17 -21.78
C ARG A 33 -4.10 -16.55 -21.95
N GLU A 34 -3.86 -17.43 -20.99
CA GLU A 34 -4.49 -18.74 -20.94
C GLU A 34 -5.08 -18.98 -19.52
N SER A 35 -6.21 -19.68 -19.49
CA SER A 35 -6.78 -20.22 -18.24
C SER A 35 -6.42 -21.69 -18.18
N ILE A 36 -5.87 -22.10 -17.05
CA ILE A 36 -5.42 -23.49 -16.83
C ILE A 36 -6.02 -24.05 -15.54
N SER A 37 -6.12 -25.38 -15.47
CA SER A 37 -6.56 -26.05 -14.25
C SER A 37 -5.54 -25.87 -13.12
N LYS A 38 -6.00 -25.99 -11.88
CA LYS A 38 -5.11 -25.96 -10.70
C LYS A 38 -4.06 -27.05 -10.77
N THR A 39 -4.43 -28.24 -11.21
CA THR A 39 -3.54 -29.39 -11.35
C THR A 39 -2.44 -29.13 -12.37
N ASP A 40 -2.80 -28.61 -13.55
CA ASP A 40 -1.83 -28.30 -14.61
C ASP A 40 -0.91 -27.15 -14.21
N ALA A 41 -1.44 -26.14 -13.51
CA ALA A 41 -0.66 -25.03 -12.99
C ALA A 41 0.38 -25.50 -11.97
N LEU A 42 -0.02 -26.32 -10.99
CA LEU A 42 0.89 -26.87 -9.99
C LEU A 42 1.97 -27.73 -10.63
N LYS A 43 1.61 -28.55 -11.63
CA LYS A 43 2.57 -29.34 -12.38
C LYS A 43 3.55 -28.45 -13.15
N MET A 44 3.04 -27.51 -13.94
CA MET A 44 3.85 -26.60 -14.77
C MET A 44 4.88 -25.82 -13.96
N PHE A 45 4.46 -25.20 -12.85
CA PHE A 45 5.36 -24.40 -12.03
C PHE A 45 6.21 -25.25 -11.08
N GLY A 46 5.72 -26.42 -10.65
CA GLY A 46 6.49 -27.40 -9.89
C GLY A 46 7.66 -27.98 -10.68
N ASP A 47 7.45 -28.38 -11.93
CA ASP A 47 8.48 -28.88 -12.83
C ASP A 47 9.60 -27.83 -13.10
N ARG A 48 9.27 -26.53 -12.93
CA ARG A 48 10.21 -25.40 -13.06
C ARG A 48 10.89 -25.01 -11.75
N GLY A 49 10.53 -25.65 -10.60
CA GLY A 49 11.05 -25.31 -9.29
C GLY A 49 10.50 -24.01 -8.69
N GLU A 50 9.39 -23.50 -9.21
CA GLU A 50 8.75 -22.22 -8.83
C GLU A 50 7.91 -22.39 -7.54
N THR A 51 8.57 -22.70 -6.43
CA THR A 51 7.92 -23.06 -5.16
C THR A 51 6.97 -21.99 -4.63
N TYR A 52 7.33 -20.71 -4.76
CA TYR A 52 6.49 -19.58 -4.33
C TYR A 52 5.19 -19.48 -5.14
N LYS A 53 5.24 -19.77 -6.45
CA LYS A 53 4.05 -19.79 -7.30
C LYS A 53 3.17 -20.99 -6.98
N CYS A 54 3.75 -22.14 -6.70
CA CYS A 54 3.00 -23.32 -6.25
C CYS A 54 2.27 -23.05 -4.94
N GLU A 55 2.89 -22.34 -3.99
CA GLU A 55 2.24 -21.91 -2.75
C GLU A 55 1.02 -21.02 -3.03
N LEU A 56 1.18 -20.00 -3.90
CA LEU A 56 0.07 -19.12 -4.27
C LEU A 56 -1.07 -19.90 -4.96
N ILE A 57 -0.74 -20.78 -5.89
CA ILE A 57 -1.72 -21.60 -6.62
C ILE A 57 -2.50 -22.51 -5.68
N SER A 58 -1.85 -23.06 -4.66
CA SER A 58 -2.51 -23.97 -3.70
C SER A 58 -3.68 -23.33 -2.97
N GLU A 59 -3.67 -21.99 -2.79
CA GLU A 59 -4.72 -21.22 -2.12
C GLU A 59 -5.80 -20.71 -3.09
N LEU A 60 -5.56 -20.76 -4.40
CA LEU A 60 -6.55 -20.32 -5.40
C LEU A 60 -7.59 -21.40 -5.65
N GLU A 61 -8.81 -20.95 -5.94
CA GLU A 61 -9.88 -21.82 -6.43
C GLU A 61 -9.60 -22.24 -7.87
N ASP A 62 -10.00 -23.49 -8.21
CA ASP A 62 -9.89 -23.98 -9.58
C ASP A 62 -10.81 -23.18 -10.53
N GLY A 63 -10.38 -22.98 -11.77
CA GLY A 63 -11.10 -22.15 -12.75
C GLY A 63 -10.77 -20.65 -12.72
N HIS A 64 -10.03 -20.17 -11.72
CA HIS A 64 -9.59 -18.77 -11.61
C HIS A 64 -8.09 -18.57 -11.86
N ILE A 65 -7.39 -19.60 -12.32
CA ILE A 65 -5.94 -19.56 -12.52
C ILE A 65 -5.64 -19.17 -13.97
N THR A 66 -4.90 -18.08 -14.12
CA THR A 66 -4.50 -17.58 -15.44
C THR A 66 -3.00 -17.40 -15.54
N THR A 67 -2.47 -17.70 -16.69
CA THR A 67 -1.07 -17.50 -17.06
C THR A 67 -0.96 -16.53 -18.22
N TYR A 68 0.17 -15.86 -18.31
CA TYR A 68 0.54 -15.01 -19.42
C TYR A 68 1.88 -15.45 -19.98
N THR A 69 1.90 -15.70 -21.28
CA THR A 69 3.09 -16.14 -22.01
C THR A 69 3.58 -15.06 -22.96
N GLN A 70 4.86 -14.72 -22.86
CA GLN A 70 5.57 -13.84 -23.77
C GLN A 70 6.83 -14.55 -24.28
N GLY A 71 6.88 -14.87 -25.57
CA GLY A 71 7.96 -15.68 -26.14
C GLY A 71 8.10 -17.02 -25.41
N ALA A 72 9.24 -17.29 -24.83
CA ALA A 72 9.52 -18.52 -24.05
C ALA A 72 9.20 -18.38 -22.54
N PHE A 73 8.75 -17.23 -22.08
CA PHE A 73 8.48 -16.98 -20.66
C PHE A 73 6.99 -17.01 -20.36
N THR A 74 6.60 -17.83 -19.40
CA THR A 74 5.22 -17.93 -18.92
C THR A 74 5.18 -17.69 -17.42
N ASP A 75 4.26 -16.85 -16.96
CA ASP A 75 4.08 -16.55 -15.55
C ASP A 75 2.62 -16.58 -15.11
N LEU A 76 2.43 -16.77 -13.79
CA LEU A 76 1.14 -16.69 -13.11
C LEU A 76 0.74 -15.21 -12.96
N CYS A 77 -0.39 -14.80 -13.52
CA CYS A 77 -0.87 -13.43 -13.34
C CYS A 77 -2.37 -13.32 -13.56
N ARG A 78 -3.02 -12.43 -12.82
CA ARG A 78 -4.45 -12.10 -13.04
C ARG A 78 -4.66 -11.21 -14.25
N GLY A 79 -3.65 -10.43 -14.65
CA GLY A 79 -3.78 -9.39 -15.66
C GLY A 79 -4.55 -8.15 -15.18
N PRO A 80 -5.01 -7.29 -16.11
CA PRO A 80 -4.79 -7.42 -17.55
C PRO A 80 -3.34 -7.09 -17.96
N HIS A 81 -2.92 -7.60 -19.10
CA HIS A 81 -1.65 -7.27 -19.74
C HIS A 81 -1.87 -6.61 -21.10
N LEU A 82 -0.83 -5.96 -21.63
CA LEU A 82 -0.80 -5.55 -23.02
C LEU A 82 -0.89 -6.78 -23.92
N MET A 83 -1.57 -6.66 -25.06
CA MET A 83 -1.68 -7.75 -26.04
C MET A 83 -0.34 -8.07 -26.71
N THR A 84 0.60 -7.13 -26.68
CA THR A 84 1.93 -7.25 -27.27
C THR A 84 2.88 -6.28 -26.58
N THR A 85 4.18 -6.55 -26.64
CA THR A 85 5.20 -5.65 -26.11
C THR A 85 5.46 -4.42 -27.00
N ALA A 86 4.83 -4.34 -28.19
CA ALA A 86 5.06 -3.25 -29.15
C ALA A 86 4.84 -1.81 -28.62
N PRO A 87 3.88 -1.52 -27.71
CA PRO A 87 3.70 -0.20 -27.13
C PRO A 87 4.80 0.23 -26.14
N ILE A 88 5.60 -0.69 -25.62
CA ILE A 88 6.67 -0.41 -24.66
C ILE A 88 7.85 0.20 -25.41
N LYS A 89 8.02 1.53 -25.34
CA LYS A 89 9.08 2.26 -26.06
C LYS A 89 10.14 2.86 -25.14
N ALA A 90 9.78 3.12 -23.89
CA ALA A 90 10.67 3.71 -22.91
C ALA A 90 10.53 2.98 -21.58
N ILE A 91 11.62 2.53 -21.02
CA ILE A 91 11.70 1.74 -19.79
C ILE A 91 12.69 2.44 -18.86
N LYS A 92 12.35 2.51 -17.57
CA LYS A 92 13.25 2.94 -16.52
C LYS A 92 13.05 2.10 -15.28
N LEU A 93 14.10 1.47 -14.78
CA LEU A 93 14.13 0.87 -13.46
C LEU A 93 14.59 1.93 -12.46
N THR A 94 13.84 2.08 -11.38
CA THR A 94 13.97 3.23 -10.47
C THR A 94 14.66 2.89 -9.17
N SER A 95 14.48 1.68 -8.65
CA SER A 95 15.08 1.27 -7.38
C SER A 95 15.02 -0.24 -7.16
N VAL A 96 15.80 -0.68 -6.19
CA VAL A 96 15.78 -2.04 -5.64
C VAL A 96 15.48 -1.96 -4.14
N ALA A 97 14.62 -2.83 -3.63
CA ALA A 97 14.31 -2.93 -2.20
C ALA A 97 14.15 -4.38 -1.77
N GLY A 98 14.40 -4.66 -0.50
CA GLY A 98 14.01 -5.92 0.12
C GLY A 98 12.49 -5.97 0.35
N ALA A 99 11.89 -7.13 0.17
CA ALA A 99 10.49 -7.37 0.47
C ALA A 99 10.32 -8.80 0.99
N TYR A 100 9.86 -8.97 2.22
CA TYR A 100 9.58 -10.30 2.75
C TYR A 100 8.45 -10.97 1.99
N TRP A 101 8.60 -12.26 1.73
CA TRP A 101 7.55 -13.04 1.09
C TRP A 101 6.23 -12.92 1.85
N ARG A 102 5.18 -12.45 1.16
CA ARG A 102 3.85 -12.17 1.74
C ARG A 102 3.84 -11.14 2.88
N GLY A 103 4.88 -10.33 2.99
CA GLY A 103 5.01 -9.33 4.05
C GLY A 103 5.27 -9.91 5.45
N GLN A 104 5.69 -11.17 5.56
CA GLN A 104 5.99 -11.85 6.82
C GLN A 104 7.50 -11.80 7.08
N GLU A 105 7.90 -11.16 8.18
CA GLU A 105 9.32 -10.94 8.52
C GLU A 105 10.10 -12.21 8.83
N ASP A 106 9.40 -13.28 9.21
CA ASP A 106 9.95 -14.61 9.46
C ASP A 106 10.18 -15.44 8.19
N ARG A 107 9.75 -14.92 7.03
CA ARG A 107 9.91 -15.57 5.72
C ARG A 107 11.08 -15.00 4.93
N LYS A 108 11.45 -15.69 3.85
CA LYS A 108 12.57 -15.27 3.00
C LYS A 108 12.37 -13.86 2.45
N MET A 109 13.43 -13.07 2.55
CA MET A 109 13.49 -11.76 1.93
C MET A 109 13.78 -11.89 0.45
N MET A 110 12.86 -11.40 -0.37
CA MET A 110 12.95 -11.29 -1.83
C MET A 110 13.56 -9.95 -2.22
N THR A 111 14.04 -9.86 -3.45
CA THR A 111 14.42 -8.58 -4.05
C THR A 111 13.28 -8.03 -4.90
N ARG A 112 12.81 -6.82 -4.57
CA ARG A 112 11.80 -6.10 -5.33
C ARG A 112 12.47 -5.05 -6.21
N ILE A 113 12.27 -5.17 -7.52
CA ILE A 113 12.76 -4.22 -8.51
C ILE A 113 11.58 -3.34 -8.94
N TYR A 114 11.73 -2.04 -8.79
CA TYR A 114 10.74 -1.06 -9.23
C TYR A 114 11.11 -0.49 -10.59
N GLY A 115 10.10 -0.31 -11.44
CA GLY A 115 10.30 0.26 -12.75
C GLY A 115 9.02 0.82 -13.33
N ILE A 116 9.17 1.62 -14.37
CA ILE A 116 8.09 2.24 -15.12
C ILE A 116 8.34 2.12 -16.61
N THR A 117 7.26 2.10 -17.38
CA THR A 117 7.31 2.06 -18.84
C THR A 117 6.34 3.08 -19.43
N PHE A 118 6.72 3.65 -20.59
CA PHE A 118 5.87 4.57 -21.35
C PHE A 118 5.91 4.27 -22.85
N PRO A 119 4.83 4.60 -23.59
CA PRO A 119 4.78 4.41 -25.03
C PRO A 119 5.64 5.44 -25.80
N LYS A 120 6.13 6.49 -25.13
CA LYS A 120 7.01 7.52 -25.71
C LYS A 120 8.08 7.92 -24.73
N LYS A 121 9.32 8.10 -25.21
CA LYS A 121 10.44 8.55 -24.37
C LYS A 121 10.16 9.90 -23.71
N LYS A 122 9.59 10.85 -24.43
CA LYS A 122 9.22 12.16 -23.88
C LYS A 122 8.34 12.06 -22.60
N MET A 123 7.37 11.14 -22.60
CA MET A 123 6.50 10.92 -21.42
C MET A 123 7.28 10.38 -20.23
N LEU A 124 8.24 9.49 -20.47
CA LEU A 124 9.13 9.00 -19.42
C LEU A 124 9.99 10.13 -18.86
N ASP A 125 10.58 10.95 -19.72
CA ASP A 125 11.45 12.05 -19.31
C ASP A 125 10.65 13.09 -18.47
N GLU A 126 9.46 13.45 -18.89
CA GLU A 126 8.53 14.33 -18.14
C GLU A 126 8.19 13.73 -16.77
N TYR A 127 7.91 12.43 -16.71
CA TYR A 127 7.62 11.75 -15.45
C TYR A 127 8.81 11.72 -14.50
N LEU A 128 10.03 11.47 -15.01
CA LEU A 128 11.23 11.50 -14.20
C LEU A 128 11.52 12.90 -13.64
N VAL A 129 11.32 13.96 -14.44
CA VAL A 129 11.39 15.34 -13.95
C VAL A 129 10.37 15.58 -12.85
N MET A 130 9.12 15.13 -13.03
CA MET A 130 8.10 15.22 -12.00
C MET A 130 8.50 14.53 -10.69
N LEU A 131 9.11 13.35 -10.77
CA LEU A 131 9.60 12.62 -9.59
C LEU A 131 10.70 13.39 -8.85
N GLU A 132 11.66 13.98 -9.60
CA GLU A 132 12.72 14.80 -9.00
C GLU A 132 12.14 16.07 -8.34
N GLU A 133 11.19 16.72 -8.98
CA GLU A 133 10.47 17.85 -8.38
C GLU A 133 9.67 17.44 -7.13
N ALA A 134 9.06 16.25 -7.14
CA ALA A 134 8.36 15.72 -5.97
C ALA A 134 9.29 15.49 -4.79
N LYS A 135 10.51 14.99 -5.02
CA LYS A 135 11.53 14.85 -3.96
C LYS A 135 11.90 16.19 -3.32
N LYS A 136 12.03 17.25 -4.13
CA LYS A 136 12.31 18.60 -3.61
C LYS A 136 11.18 19.15 -2.74
N ARG A 137 9.95 18.70 -2.98
CA ARG A 137 8.73 19.11 -2.27
C ARG A 137 8.32 18.15 -1.14
N ASP A 138 9.22 17.26 -0.72
CA ASP A 138 8.93 16.35 0.41
C ASP A 138 8.60 17.20 1.66
N HIS A 139 7.42 16.96 2.21
CA HIS A 139 6.91 17.69 3.38
C HIS A 139 7.81 17.56 4.61
N ARG A 140 8.56 16.47 4.75
CA ARG A 140 9.50 16.27 5.87
C ARG A 140 10.70 17.21 5.75
N LYS A 141 11.19 17.39 4.52
CA LYS A 141 12.27 18.33 4.22
C LYS A 141 11.79 19.77 4.41
N ILE A 142 10.74 20.16 3.72
CA ILE A 142 10.18 21.51 3.77
C ILE A 142 9.71 21.85 5.19
N GLY A 143 9.05 20.92 5.87
CA GLY A 143 8.56 21.13 7.24
C GLY A 143 9.68 21.42 8.24
N LYS A 144 10.82 20.74 8.07
CA LYS A 144 12.01 21.01 8.89
C LYS A 144 12.67 22.35 8.54
N GLU A 145 12.84 22.64 7.24
CA GLU A 145 13.45 23.90 6.76
C GLU A 145 12.62 25.13 7.14
N MET A 146 11.31 25.00 7.22
CA MET A 146 10.40 26.10 7.56
C MET A 146 10.01 26.15 9.04
N ASP A 147 10.53 25.27 9.88
CA ASP A 147 10.14 25.14 11.29
C ASP A 147 8.63 24.94 11.49
N LEU A 148 8.04 24.00 10.75
CA LEU A 148 6.60 23.71 10.86
C LEU A 148 6.30 22.72 11.98
N PHE A 149 7.17 21.74 12.20
CA PHE A 149 7.05 20.71 13.23
C PHE A 149 8.43 20.19 13.65
N MET A 150 8.48 19.56 14.79
CA MET A 150 9.68 18.90 15.32
C MET A 150 9.36 17.54 15.93
N PHE A 151 10.40 16.73 16.05
CA PHE A 151 10.38 15.46 16.76
C PHE A 151 11.45 15.48 17.86
N THR A 152 11.19 14.78 18.95
CA THR A 152 12.19 14.52 20.01
C THR A 152 11.92 13.15 20.60
N ASP A 153 12.99 12.44 20.95
CA ASP A 153 12.90 11.12 21.59
C ASP A 153 12.22 11.20 22.97
N MET A 154 12.29 12.34 23.64
CA MET A 154 11.62 12.57 24.93
C MET A 154 10.09 12.51 24.84
N VAL A 155 9.50 12.88 23.70
CA VAL A 155 8.06 12.75 23.44
C VAL A 155 7.73 11.39 22.85
N GLY A 156 8.59 10.87 22.01
CA GLY A 156 8.45 9.56 21.38
C GLY A 156 8.59 9.60 19.87
N LYS A 157 9.00 8.47 19.31
CA LYS A 157 9.19 8.32 17.86
C LYS A 157 7.86 8.41 17.12
N GLY A 158 7.83 9.16 16.03
CA GLY A 158 6.63 9.31 15.21
C GLY A 158 5.57 10.27 15.76
N LEU A 159 5.83 10.95 16.89
CA LEU A 159 4.92 11.92 17.49
C LEU A 159 5.37 13.36 17.18
N PRO A 160 4.84 13.99 16.12
CA PRO A 160 5.22 15.34 15.74
C PRO A 160 4.62 16.38 16.69
N MET A 161 5.46 17.32 17.12
CA MET A 161 5.00 18.54 17.79
C MET A 161 4.92 19.67 16.76
N TRP A 162 3.76 20.30 16.65
CA TRP A 162 3.54 21.40 15.74
C TRP A 162 4.09 22.71 16.31
N LEU A 163 4.98 23.36 15.57
CA LEU A 163 5.51 24.67 15.92
C LEU A 163 4.52 25.78 15.48
N PRO A 164 4.72 27.03 15.88
CA PRO A 164 3.73 28.11 15.62
C PRO A 164 3.31 28.26 14.15
N LYS A 165 4.25 28.22 13.21
CA LYS A 165 3.95 28.31 11.77
C LYS A 165 3.15 27.10 11.29
N GLY A 166 3.53 25.89 11.70
CA GLY A 166 2.83 24.67 11.35
C GLY A 166 1.43 24.60 11.94
N THR A 167 1.28 25.06 13.20
CA THR A 167 -0.02 25.18 13.86
C THR A 167 -0.93 26.15 13.10
N ALA A 168 -0.44 27.31 12.71
CA ALA A 168 -1.21 28.27 11.92
C ALA A 168 -1.66 27.69 10.56
N LEU A 169 -0.77 26.99 9.86
CA LEU A 169 -1.12 26.29 8.61
C LEU A 169 -2.20 25.23 8.85
N ARG A 170 -2.05 24.40 9.89
CA ARG A 170 -3.02 23.38 10.26
C ARG A 170 -4.41 23.95 10.54
N ILE A 171 -4.49 25.01 11.32
CA ILE A 171 -5.75 25.70 11.63
C ILE A 171 -6.42 26.17 10.35
N ARG A 172 -5.70 26.84 9.44
CA ARG A 172 -6.25 27.31 8.16
C ARG A 172 -6.79 26.18 7.28
N LEU A 173 -6.09 25.05 7.24
CA LEU A 173 -6.56 23.87 6.52
C LEU A 173 -7.81 23.27 7.15
N GLN A 174 -7.86 23.18 8.49
CA GLN A 174 -9.04 22.71 9.21
C GLN A 174 -10.25 23.61 8.97
N ASP A 175 -10.08 24.92 9.04
CA ASP A 175 -11.15 25.88 8.78
C ASP A 175 -11.64 25.84 7.34
N PHE A 176 -10.74 25.61 6.39
CA PHE A 176 -11.12 25.41 5.00
C PHE A 176 -11.99 24.15 4.85
N LEU A 177 -11.57 23.01 5.43
CA LEU A 177 -12.33 21.76 5.39
C LEU A 177 -13.70 21.90 6.06
N ARG A 178 -13.79 22.53 7.24
CA ARG A 178 -15.05 22.79 7.93
C ARG A 178 -16.03 23.57 7.06
N ARG A 179 -15.56 24.63 6.42
CA ARG A 179 -16.40 25.43 5.51
C ARG A 179 -16.90 24.65 4.30
N ILE A 180 -16.04 23.78 3.74
CA ILE A 180 -16.45 22.93 2.60
C ILE A 180 -17.46 21.89 3.07
N GLN A 181 -17.18 21.19 4.17
CA GLN A 181 -18.08 20.16 4.72
C GLN A 181 -19.45 20.74 5.07
N ALA A 182 -19.49 21.92 5.70
CA ALA A 182 -20.76 22.59 6.01
C ALA A 182 -21.60 22.89 4.76
N ARG A 183 -20.98 23.21 3.60
CA ARG A 183 -21.71 23.42 2.33
C ARG A 183 -22.36 22.14 1.78
N TYR A 184 -21.92 20.99 2.22
CA TYR A 184 -22.48 19.70 1.86
C TYR A 184 -23.30 19.07 2.99
N ASP A 185 -23.74 19.88 3.96
CA ASP A 185 -24.58 19.51 5.09
C ASP A 185 -23.93 18.47 6.05
N TYR A 186 -22.59 18.44 6.10
CA TYR A 186 -21.89 17.61 7.09
C TYR A 186 -21.93 18.27 8.46
N GLN A 187 -22.24 17.46 9.47
CA GLN A 187 -22.23 17.84 10.89
C GLN A 187 -20.96 17.33 11.57
N GLU A 188 -20.31 18.20 12.32
CA GLU A 188 -19.10 17.80 13.07
C GLU A 188 -19.47 17.01 14.33
N VAL A 189 -18.74 15.95 14.57
CA VAL A 189 -18.81 15.15 15.80
C VAL A 189 -17.42 14.99 16.40
N MET A 190 -17.33 14.89 17.72
CA MET A 190 -16.10 14.62 18.44
C MET A 190 -16.20 13.30 19.19
N CYS A 191 -15.21 12.44 19.00
CA CYS A 191 -15.10 11.18 19.69
C CYS A 191 -13.86 11.19 20.60
N PRO A 192 -13.90 10.57 21.78
CA PRO A 192 -12.74 10.46 22.65
C PRO A 192 -11.59 9.72 21.94
N PRO A 193 -10.32 9.99 22.30
CA PRO A 193 -9.16 9.32 21.69
C PRO A 193 -8.99 7.86 22.13
N ILE A 194 -9.66 7.46 23.21
CA ILE A 194 -9.64 6.11 23.76
C ILE A 194 -11.06 5.53 23.78
N GLY A 195 -11.17 4.21 23.82
CA GLY A 195 -12.45 3.51 23.96
C GLY A 195 -12.27 2.20 24.71
N ASN A 196 -13.35 1.73 25.33
CA ASN A 196 -13.37 0.45 26.04
C ASN A 196 -13.07 -0.71 25.08
N LYS A 197 -12.34 -1.70 25.54
CA LYS A 197 -11.93 -2.90 24.81
C LYS A 197 -13.09 -3.59 24.09
N ASN A 198 -14.26 -3.68 24.73
CA ASN A 198 -15.44 -4.34 24.17
C ASN A 198 -15.96 -3.69 22.89
N LEU A 199 -15.78 -2.37 22.73
CA LEU A 199 -16.13 -1.67 21.50
C LEU A 199 -15.30 -2.20 20.32
N TYR A 200 -14.01 -2.45 20.54
CA TYR A 200 -13.10 -2.92 19.50
C TYR A 200 -13.20 -4.42 19.26
N ILE A 201 -13.57 -5.21 20.26
CA ILE A 201 -13.92 -6.63 20.08
C ILE A 201 -15.18 -6.75 19.22
N THR A 202 -16.26 -6.04 19.58
CA THR A 202 -17.53 -6.06 18.85
C THR A 202 -17.38 -5.63 17.39
N SER A 203 -16.54 -4.64 17.13
CA SER A 203 -16.31 -4.13 15.77
C SER A 203 -15.24 -4.91 14.97
N GLY A 204 -14.62 -5.95 15.54
CA GLY A 204 -13.57 -6.76 14.91
C GLY A 204 -12.20 -6.09 14.82
N HIS A 205 -12.09 -4.84 15.26
CA HIS A 205 -10.80 -4.11 15.19
C HIS A 205 -9.74 -4.70 16.11
N TYR A 206 -10.14 -5.24 17.26
CA TYR A 206 -9.20 -5.86 18.21
C TYR A 206 -8.50 -7.08 17.60
N ALA A 207 -9.24 -7.96 16.93
CA ALA A 207 -8.67 -9.13 16.28
C ALA A 207 -7.72 -8.76 15.13
N LYS A 208 -8.04 -7.69 14.40
CA LYS A 208 -7.28 -7.27 13.21
C LYS A 208 -6.03 -6.46 13.55
N TYR A 209 -6.11 -5.56 14.52
CA TYR A 209 -5.06 -4.57 14.83
C TYR A 209 -4.44 -4.72 16.20
N GLY A 210 -4.86 -5.70 17.02
CA GLY A 210 -4.42 -5.83 18.41
C GLY A 210 -2.91 -5.98 18.60
N LYS A 211 -2.24 -6.62 17.64
CA LYS A 211 -0.77 -6.79 17.65
C LYS A 211 -0.02 -5.49 17.33
N ASP A 212 -0.61 -4.63 16.52
CA ASP A 212 -0.01 -3.36 16.05
C ASP A 212 -0.49 -2.15 16.87
N SER A 213 -1.34 -2.38 17.87
CA SER A 213 -1.88 -1.35 18.75
C SER A 213 -1.00 -1.13 19.97
N PHE A 214 -1.08 0.08 20.54
CA PHE A 214 -0.51 0.32 21.87
C PHE A 214 -1.10 -0.64 22.89
N GLN A 215 -0.30 -0.97 23.92
CA GLN A 215 -0.77 -1.81 25.02
C GLN A 215 -2.02 -1.19 25.68
N PRO A 216 -2.91 -2.03 26.27
CA PRO A 216 -4.10 -1.54 26.93
C PRO A 216 -3.77 -0.56 28.05
N ILE A 217 -4.61 0.44 28.20
CA ILE A 217 -4.61 1.36 29.34
C ILE A 217 -5.50 0.74 30.41
N HIS A 218 -4.94 0.41 31.54
CA HIS A 218 -5.65 -0.11 32.69
C HIS A 218 -6.10 1.03 33.60
N THR A 219 -7.32 0.93 34.14
CA THR A 219 -7.83 1.80 35.17
C THR A 219 -7.65 1.16 36.55
N PRO A 220 -7.88 1.88 37.65
CA PRO A 220 -7.88 1.27 38.98
C PRO A 220 -8.97 0.21 39.20
N GLU A 221 -9.99 0.18 38.32
CA GLU A 221 -11.06 -0.83 38.37
C GLU A 221 -10.58 -2.13 37.71
N GLU A 222 -10.71 -3.23 38.45
CA GLU A 222 -10.25 -4.53 38.00
C GLU A 222 -11.06 -5.01 36.78
N GLY A 223 -10.34 -5.42 35.73
CA GLY A 223 -10.93 -5.92 34.49
C GLY A 223 -11.35 -4.84 33.48
N GLU A 224 -11.17 -3.56 33.80
CA GLU A 224 -11.44 -2.47 32.88
C GLU A 224 -10.21 -2.12 32.03
N GLU A 225 -10.35 -2.27 30.71
CA GLU A 225 -9.27 -1.99 29.75
C GLU A 225 -9.76 -1.01 28.66
N TYR A 226 -8.94 -0.01 28.39
CA TYR A 226 -9.13 0.95 27.30
C TYR A 226 -8.01 0.86 26.29
N PHE A 227 -8.32 1.19 25.05
CA PHE A 227 -7.36 1.25 23.95
C PHE A 227 -7.35 2.62 23.29
N LEU A 228 -6.20 3.04 22.80
CA LEU A 228 -6.16 4.12 21.82
C LEU A 228 -6.94 3.70 20.58
N LYS A 229 -7.82 4.54 20.11
CA LYS A 229 -8.66 4.20 18.95
C LYS A 229 -7.80 4.05 17.68
N PRO A 230 -7.83 2.89 17.02
CA PRO A 230 -7.15 2.71 15.75
C PRO A 230 -7.88 3.43 14.61
N MET A 231 -9.20 3.55 14.72
CA MET A 231 -10.10 4.17 13.75
C MET A 231 -11.30 4.82 14.44
N ASN A 232 -11.93 5.80 13.79
CA ASN A 232 -13.14 6.46 14.31
C ASN A 232 -14.42 5.63 14.10
N CYS A 233 -14.41 4.66 13.18
CA CYS A 233 -15.60 3.92 12.76
C CYS A 233 -16.44 3.34 13.92
N PRO A 234 -15.86 2.64 14.92
CA PRO A 234 -16.63 2.10 16.02
C PRO A 234 -17.38 3.17 16.83
N HIS A 235 -16.75 4.32 17.07
CA HIS A 235 -17.37 5.44 17.78
C HIS A 235 -18.51 6.06 16.97
N HIS A 236 -18.32 6.22 15.66
CA HIS A 236 -19.36 6.73 14.76
C HIS A 236 -20.58 5.79 14.71
N CYS A 237 -20.36 4.47 14.72
CA CYS A 237 -21.45 3.50 14.85
C CYS A 237 -22.22 3.66 16.16
N MET A 238 -21.54 4.00 17.25
CA MET A 238 -22.22 4.28 18.53
C MET A 238 -23.04 5.57 18.50
N ILE A 239 -22.52 6.62 17.85
CA ILE A 239 -23.29 7.86 17.61
C ILE A 239 -24.53 7.55 16.76
N TYR A 240 -24.37 6.75 15.69
CA TYR A 240 -25.49 6.33 14.86
C TYR A 240 -26.56 5.58 15.67
N LYS A 241 -26.14 4.67 16.55
CA LYS A 241 -27.02 3.83 17.38
C LYS A 241 -27.73 4.61 18.49
N ASN A 242 -27.30 5.83 18.82
CA ASN A 242 -27.84 6.64 19.91
C ASN A 242 -29.34 6.97 19.77
N SER A 243 -29.88 6.96 18.55
CA SER A 243 -31.30 7.23 18.29
C SER A 243 -31.85 6.26 17.24
N PRO A 244 -33.12 5.85 17.34
CA PRO A 244 -33.80 5.11 16.28
C PRO A 244 -33.76 5.90 14.97
N ARG A 245 -33.43 5.24 13.87
CA ARG A 245 -33.30 5.86 12.54
C ARG A 245 -34.04 5.04 11.50
N SER A 246 -34.60 5.73 10.52
CA SER A 246 -35.17 5.15 9.31
C SER A 246 -34.14 5.15 8.20
N TYR A 247 -34.30 4.29 7.19
CA TYR A 247 -33.53 4.34 5.96
C TYR A 247 -33.67 5.70 5.23
N LYS A 248 -34.76 6.45 5.50
CA LYS A 248 -34.99 7.80 4.95
C LYS A 248 -34.06 8.87 5.54
N ASP A 249 -33.45 8.57 6.69
CA ASP A 249 -32.51 9.48 7.35
C ASP A 249 -31.09 9.32 6.78
N LEU A 250 -30.90 8.40 5.85
CA LEU A 250 -29.60 8.14 5.22
C LEU A 250 -29.46 8.88 3.86
N PRO A 251 -28.25 9.28 3.49
CA PRO A 251 -27.00 9.17 4.26
C PRO A 251 -26.93 10.21 5.39
N LEU A 252 -26.36 9.80 6.54
CA LEU A 252 -25.97 10.77 7.58
C LEU A 252 -24.72 11.51 7.13
N ARG A 253 -24.73 12.79 7.30
CA ARG A 253 -23.62 13.66 6.95
C ARG A 253 -23.16 14.52 8.10
#